data_33adae970dfa631804c03154800d5c27
#
_entry.id   33adae970dfa631804c03154800d5c27
#
_cell.length_a   1.000
_cell.length_b   1.000
_cell.length_c   1.000
_cell.angle_alpha   90.00
_cell.angle_beta   90.00
_cell.angle_gamma   90.00
#
_symmetry.space_group_name_H-M   'P 1'
#
loop_
_entity.id
_entity.type
_entity.pdbx_description
1 polymer ?
#
loop_
_entity_poly.entity_id
_entity_poly.type
_entity_poly.pdbx_seq_one_letter_code
_entity_poly.pdbx_strand_id
1 'polypeptide(L)'
;VLSVALPAPDRSMRPVVGISVNEQARNSVRSTYTEAIEQAGGLPVIIPMSQNTDVLAEQLSRIDALVLIGGDDIDPAFWDEPHHERLGDLDTLRDVYDLRLVYLAERLGLPLLGICYGEQIINVAFGGTLWQDLPSQRKAEHRQRAKDSLGYHDVEFAPGSRIARIMGMQASIDINLL
;
A
#
# COMPACT_ATOMS: atom_id res chain seq x y z
N VAL A 1 23.78 -26.67 -14.05
CA VAL A 1 23.95 -25.57 -13.08
C VAL A 1 24.55 -24.39 -13.83
N LEU A 2 23.76 -23.39 -14.15
CA LEU A 2 24.24 -22.14 -14.74
C LEU A 2 24.95 -21.33 -13.65
N SER A 3 26.28 -21.24 -13.72
CA SER A 3 27.06 -20.30 -12.91
C SER A 3 26.98 -18.95 -13.58
N VAL A 4 26.08 -18.07 -13.07
CA VAL A 4 26.05 -16.67 -13.46
C VAL A 4 26.97 -15.93 -12.51
N ALA A 5 28.08 -15.38 -13.01
CA ALA A 5 28.91 -14.45 -12.26
C ALA A 5 28.09 -13.16 -12.06
N LEU A 6 27.61 -12.94 -10.83
CA LEU A 6 26.90 -11.70 -10.48
C LEU A 6 27.93 -10.56 -10.37
N PRO A 7 27.70 -9.40 -11.03
CA PRO A 7 28.48 -8.23 -10.73
C PRO A 7 28.27 -7.84 -9.26
N ALA A 8 29.31 -7.33 -8.62
CA ALA A 8 29.16 -6.77 -7.27
C ALA A 8 28.06 -5.68 -7.30
N PRO A 9 27.08 -5.72 -6.40
CA PRO A 9 25.99 -4.76 -6.43
C PRO A 9 26.53 -3.36 -6.14
N ASP A 10 26.46 -2.51 -7.14
CA ASP A 10 26.63 -1.08 -6.92
C ASP A 10 25.36 -0.55 -6.22
N ARG A 11 25.41 -0.52 -4.89
CA ARG A 11 24.31 -0.02 -4.03
C ARG A 11 24.03 1.47 -4.21
N SER A 12 24.87 2.21 -4.93
CA SER A 12 24.68 3.63 -5.17
C SER A 12 23.57 3.95 -6.18
N MET A 13 23.02 2.95 -6.87
CA MET A 13 22.20 3.17 -8.07
C MET A 13 20.75 2.71 -7.97
N ARG A 14 20.36 1.86 -7.03
CA ARG A 14 18.99 1.33 -6.96
C ARG A 14 18.42 1.41 -5.55
N PRO A 15 17.35 2.19 -5.32
CA PRO A 15 16.69 2.19 -4.02
C PRO A 15 16.07 0.80 -3.75
N VAL A 16 16.23 0.33 -2.52
CA VAL A 16 15.60 -0.88 -2.04
C VAL A 16 14.20 -0.53 -1.55
N VAL A 17 13.19 -1.09 -2.19
CA VAL A 17 11.78 -0.79 -1.89
C VAL A 17 11.13 -2.00 -1.24
N GLY A 18 10.78 -1.86 0.05
CA GLY A 18 10.02 -2.86 0.78
C GLY A 18 8.57 -2.90 0.30
N ILE A 19 7.98 -4.09 0.25
CA ILE A 19 6.59 -4.29 -0.11
C ILE A 19 5.93 -5.07 1.02
N SER A 20 4.82 -4.56 1.57
CA SER A 20 4.01 -5.29 2.55
C SER A 20 3.34 -6.51 1.91
N VAL A 21 2.85 -7.44 2.72
CA VAL A 21 2.26 -8.70 2.25
C VAL A 21 0.86 -8.91 2.79
N ASN A 22 0.13 -9.84 2.19
CA ASN A 22 -1.14 -10.34 2.69
C ASN A 22 -0.96 -11.79 3.19
N GLU A 23 -1.35 -12.08 4.44
CA GLU A 23 -1.20 -13.41 5.05
C GLU A 23 -2.14 -14.43 4.42
N GLN A 24 -3.38 -14.06 4.08
CA GLN A 24 -4.35 -14.94 3.41
C GLN A 24 -3.79 -15.48 2.09
N ALA A 25 -2.94 -14.70 1.43
CA ALA A 25 -2.19 -15.09 0.25
C ALA A 25 -0.82 -15.72 0.58
N ARG A 26 -0.61 -16.26 1.78
CA ARG A 26 0.63 -16.91 2.24
C ARG A 26 1.87 -16.03 2.11
N ASN A 27 1.80 -14.79 2.60
CA ASN A 27 2.84 -13.78 2.43
C ASN A 27 3.20 -13.52 0.96
N SER A 28 2.21 -13.58 0.07
CA SER A 28 2.43 -13.34 -1.36
C SER A 28 2.15 -11.89 -1.74
N VAL A 29 2.77 -11.49 -2.84
CA VAL A 29 2.59 -10.20 -3.50
C VAL A 29 2.33 -10.48 -4.98
N ARG A 30 1.37 -9.78 -5.58
CA ARG A 30 1.18 -9.85 -7.04
C ARG A 30 2.43 -9.35 -7.74
N SER A 31 2.85 -10.02 -8.82
CA SER A 31 4.04 -9.64 -9.59
C SER A 31 3.97 -8.21 -10.13
N THR A 32 2.78 -7.68 -10.35
CA THR A 32 2.57 -6.30 -10.81
C THR A 32 3.22 -5.24 -9.91
N TYR A 33 3.29 -5.48 -8.59
CA TYR A 33 3.98 -4.56 -7.66
C TYR A 33 5.50 -4.63 -7.82
N THR A 34 6.06 -5.84 -7.90
CA THR A 34 7.50 -6.01 -8.08
C THR A 34 7.96 -5.51 -9.44
N GLU A 35 7.21 -5.83 -10.49
CA GLU A 35 7.47 -5.36 -11.86
C GLU A 35 7.43 -3.83 -11.97
N ALA A 36 6.46 -3.17 -11.33
CA ALA A 36 6.37 -1.70 -11.33
C ALA A 36 7.59 -1.06 -10.65
N ILE A 37 8.05 -1.60 -9.52
CA ILE A 37 9.24 -1.12 -8.82
C ILE A 37 10.50 -1.34 -9.68
N GLU A 38 10.64 -2.50 -10.30
CA GLU A 38 11.77 -2.81 -11.19
C GLU A 38 11.81 -1.88 -12.40
N GLN A 39 10.65 -1.63 -13.04
CA GLN A 39 10.52 -0.70 -14.16
C GLN A 39 10.86 0.74 -13.75
N ALA A 40 10.59 1.12 -12.51
CA ALA A 40 10.99 2.41 -11.95
C ALA A 40 12.48 2.47 -11.55
N GLY A 41 13.24 1.39 -11.72
CA GLY A 41 14.65 1.31 -11.38
C GLY A 41 14.97 0.92 -9.94
N GLY A 42 13.94 0.54 -9.15
CA GLY A 42 14.10 0.08 -7.77
C GLY A 42 14.46 -1.41 -7.66
N LEU A 43 14.80 -1.84 -6.46
CA LEU A 43 14.98 -3.23 -6.07
C LEU A 43 13.83 -3.64 -5.12
N PRO A 44 12.85 -4.42 -5.57
CA PRO A 44 11.75 -4.84 -4.72
C PRO A 44 12.19 -5.90 -3.70
N VAL A 45 11.78 -5.72 -2.45
CA VAL A 45 12.02 -6.68 -1.35
C VAL A 45 10.71 -6.90 -0.59
N ILE A 46 10.31 -8.13 -0.43
CA ILE A 46 9.12 -8.48 0.34
C ILE A 46 9.45 -8.37 1.84
N ILE A 47 8.60 -7.66 2.59
CA ILE A 47 8.69 -7.58 4.06
C ILE A 47 7.72 -8.64 4.62
N PRO A 48 8.19 -9.77 5.10
CA PRO A 48 7.30 -10.80 5.64
C PRO A 48 6.65 -10.33 6.93
N MET A 49 5.41 -10.79 7.15
CA MET A 49 4.70 -10.52 8.39
C MET A 49 5.47 -11.04 9.60
N SER A 50 5.55 -10.23 10.63
CA SER A 50 6.14 -10.60 11.92
C SER A 50 5.34 -9.96 13.05
N GLN A 51 5.12 -10.73 14.11
CA GLN A 51 4.58 -10.18 15.36
C GLN A 51 5.66 -9.49 16.21
N ASN A 52 6.93 -9.72 15.90
CA ASN A 52 8.05 -9.09 16.59
C ASN A 52 8.37 -7.72 15.97
N THR A 53 8.06 -6.67 16.72
CA THR A 53 8.29 -5.29 16.30
C THR A 53 9.76 -4.95 16.07
N ASP A 54 10.69 -5.55 16.83
CA ASP A 54 12.12 -5.31 16.64
C ASP A 54 12.61 -5.90 15.31
N VAL A 55 12.07 -7.08 14.92
CA VAL A 55 12.36 -7.69 13.62
C VAL A 55 11.86 -6.81 12.49
N LEU A 56 10.62 -6.28 12.59
CA LEU A 56 10.08 -5.36 11.59
C LEU A 56 10.93 -4.08 11.51
N ALA A 57 11.32 -3.50 12.65
CA ALA A 57 12.16 -2.32 12.67
C ALA A 57 13.53 -2.58 12.02
N GLU A 58 14.14 -3.75 12.27
CA GLU A 58 15.40 -4.13 11.63
C GLU A 58 15.23 -4.34 10.12
N GLN A 59 14.15 -4.95 9.67
CA GLN A 59 13.83 -5.10 8.23
C GLN A 59 13.69 -3.73 7.56
N LEU A 60 12.89 -2.82 8.16
CA LEU A 60 12.68 -1.49 7.63
C LEU A 60 13.93 -0.62 7.62
N SER A 61 14.85 -0.81 8.55
CA SER A 61 16.14 -0.09 8.56
C SER A 61 17.06 -0.44 7.39
N ARG A 62 16.71 -1.47 6.59
CA ARG A 62 17.51 -1.97 5.47
C ARG A 62 16.91 -1.61 4.09
N ILE A 63 15.82 -0.84 4.07
CA ILE A 63 15.15 -0.39 2.86
C ILE A 63 15.17 1.13 2.76
N ASP A 64 14.95 1.65 1.56
CA ASP A 64 14.95 3.08 1.27
C ASP A 64 13.53 3.66 1.14
N ALA A 65 12.52 2.81 0.93
CA ALA A 65 11.12 3.19 0.85
C ALA A 65 10.23 1.97 1.13
N LEU A 66 8.96 2.21 1.50
CA LEU A 66 7.97 1.17 1.76
C LEU A 66 6.70 1.38 0.92
N VAL A 67 6.23 0.29 0.28
CA VAL A 67 4.94 0.23 -0.42
C VAL A 67 4.00 -0.67 0.38
N LEU A 68 2.83 -0.14 0.74
CA LEU A 68 1.72 -0.88 1.33
C LEU A 68 0.74 -1.23 0.21
N ILE A 69 0.49 -2.53 0.02
CA ILE A 69 -0.31 -3.04 -1.09
C ILE A 69 -1.81 -2.99 -0.83
N GLY A 70 -2.61 -3.20 -1.87
CA GLY A 70 -4.06 -3.33 -1.79
C GLY A 70 -4.53 -4.54 -0.98
N GLY A 71 -5.81 -4.56 -0.60
CA GLY A 71 -6.41 -5.61 0.21
C GLY A 71 -7.89 -5.43 0.46
N ASP A 72 -8.39 -6.18 1.43
CA ASP A 72 -9.78 -6.16 1.89
C ASP A 72 -10.05 -4.97 2.84
N ASP A 73 -11.16 -4.97 3.55
CA ASP A 73 -11.51 -3.87 4.45
C ASP A 73 -10.65 -3.88 5.74
N ILE A 74 -10.57 -2.72 6.39
CA ILE A 74 -9.85 -2.55 7.67
C ILE A 74 -10.87 -2.61 8.80
N ASP A 75 -10.51 -3.24 9.91
CA ASP A 75 -11.38 -3.35 11.09
C ASP A 75 -11.70 -1.96 11.68
N PRO A 76 -12.98 -1.54 11.71
CA PRO A 76 -13.40 -0.26 12.27
C PRO A 76 -13.05 -0.06 13.75
N ALA A 77 -12.72 -1.14 14.47
CA ALA A 77 -12.25 -1.05 15.85
C ALA A 77 -10.98 -0.18 15.99
N PHE A 78 -10.19 0.00 14.91
CA PHE A 78 -9.01 0.88 14.92
C PHE A 78 -9.33 2.37 14.95
N TRP A 79 -10.59 2.76 14.74
CA TRP A 79 -11.06 4.15 14.89
C TRP A 79 -12.35 4.25 15.71
N ASP A 80 -12.56 3.28 16.63
CA ASP A 80 -13.65 3.26 17.62
C ASP A 80 -15.07 3.28 17.02
N GLU A 81 -15.28 2.69 15.84
CA GLU A 81 -16.60 2.55 15.24
C GLU A 81 -17.12 1.10 15.29
N PRO A 82 -18.46 0.92 15.42
CA PRO A 82 -19.06 -0.41 15.28
C PRO A 82 -18.99 -0.87 13.81
N HIS A 83 -18.98 -2.18 13.60
CA HIS A 83 -19.02 -2.77 12.28
C HIS A 83 -20.32 -2.43 11.55
N HIS A 84 -20.20 -1.93 10.32
CA HIS A 84 -21.34 -1.77 9.43
C HIS A 84 -21.80 -3.13 8.89
N GLU A 85 -23.12 -3.32 8.69
CA GLU A 85 -23.72 -4.59 8.24
C GLU A 85 -23.18 -5.10 6.88
N ARG A 86 -22.63 -4.22 6.06
CA ARG A 86 -22.07 -4.49 4.73
C ARG A 86 -20.55 -4.41 4.66
N LEU A 87 -19.90 -4.36 5.83
CA LEU A 87 -18.45 -4.43 5.88
C LEU A 87 -17.97 -5.75 5.24
N GLY A 88 -16.90 -5.67 4.45
CA GLY A 88 -16.32 -6.84 3.78
C GLY A 88 -15.52 -7.75 4.71
N ASP A 89 -14.71 -8.60 4.11
CA ASP A 89 -13.82 -9.49 4.86
C ASP A 89 -12.72 -8.68 5.57
N LEU A 90 -12.37 -9.12 6.77
CA LEU A 90 -11.36 -8.50 7.62
C LEU A 90 -10.15 -9.43 7.81
N ASP A 91 -8.97 -8.84 7.85
CA ASP A 91 -7.73 -9.50 8.25
C ASP A 91 -7.04 -8.66 9.34
N THR A 92 -7.53 -8.78 10.57
CA THR A 92 -7.03 -8.00 11.71
C THR A 92 -5.54 -8.24 11.99
N LEU A 93 -4.99 -9.42 11.65
CA LEU A 93 -3.55 -9.66 11.78
C LEU A 93 -2.75 -8.80 10.81
N ARG A 94 -3.24 -8.68 9.60
CA ARG A 94 -2.68 -7.79 8.59
C ARG A 94 -2.82 -6.32 8.99
N ASP A 95 -3.98 -5.92 9.48
CA ASP A 95 -4.21 -4.54 9.94
C ASP A 95 -3.16 -4.15 11.00
N VAL A 96 -2.98 -4.99 12.03
CA VAL A 96 -1.96 -4.77 13.08
C VAL A 96 -0.55 -4.73 12.51
N TYR A 97 -0.24 -5.60 11.57
CA TYR A 97 1.07 -5.62 10.92
C TYR A 97 1.31 -4.35 10.11
N ASP A 98 0.38 -3.94 9.24
CA ASP A 98 0.54 -2.77 8.39
C ASP A 98 0.52 -1.47 9.22
N LEU A 99 -0.28 -1.36 10.30
CA LEU A 99 -0.22 -0.23 11.24
C LEU A 99 1.16 -0.11 11.90
N ARG A 100 1.78 -1.24 12.29
CA ARG A 100 3.16 -1.24 12.82
C ARG A 100 4.17 -0.79 11.77
N LEU A 101 4.02 -1.25 10.52
CA LEU A 101 4.89 -0.81 9.42
C LEU A 101 4.80 0.70 9.21
N VAL A 102 3.58 1.27 9.20
CA VAL A 102 3.38 2.73 9.07
C VAL A 102 4.06 3.47 10.21
N TYR A 103 3.82 3.06 11.46
CA TYR A 103 4.42 3.67 12.64
C TYR A 103 5.96 3.64 12.61
N LEU A 104 6.53 2.48 12.26
CA LEU A 104 7.98 2.32 12.19
C LEU A 104 8.58 3.12 11.03
N ALA A 105 7.92 3.12 9.88
CA ALA A 105 8.37 3.87 8.71
C ALA A 105 8.36 5.39 8.98
N GLU A 106 7.34 5.89 9.64
CA GLU A 106 7.25 7.30 10.07
C GLU A 106 8.43 7.64 11.00
N ARG A 107 8.70 6.82 12.02
CA ARG A 107 9.81 7.03 12.94
C ARG A 107 11.20 6.96 12.29
N LEU A 108 11.34 6.14 11.25
CA LEU A 108 12.58 6.01 10.47
C LEU A 108 12.71 7.07 9.37
N GLY A 109 11.65 7.87 9.13
CA GLY A 109 11.59 8.84 8.04
C GLY A 109 11.57 8.20 6.65
N LEU A 110 11.10 6.95 6.54
CA LEU A 110 11.00 6.25 5.27
C LEU A 110 9.86 6.83 4.41
N PRO A 111 10.09 7.08 3.13
CA PRO A 111 9.03 7.36 2.19
C PRO A 111 8.01 6.21 2.15
N LEU A 112 6.71 6.56 2.22
CA LEU A 112 5.59 5.63 2.18
C LEU A 112 4.75 5.85 0.92
N LEU A 113 4.34 4.76 0.28
CA LEU A 113 3.31 4.74 -0.74
C LEU A 113 2.26 3.70 -0.36
N GLY A 114 1.01 4.13 -0.14
CA GLY A 114 -0.14 3.25 0.05
C GLY A 114 -0.96 3.14 -1.23
N ILE A 115 -1.37 1.93 -1.57
CA ILE A 115 -2.21 1.63 -2.73
C ILE A 115 -3.51 0.97 -2.24
N CYS A 116 -4.68 1.58 -2.53
CA CYS A 116 -5.99 1.08 -2.12
C CYS A 116 -6.05 0.88 -0.58
N TYR A 117 -6.14 -0.35 -0.09
CA TYR A 117 -6.04 -0.66 1.35
C TYR A 117 -4.81 0.00 2.01
N GLY A 118 -3.64 0.01 1.34
CA GLY A 118 -2.44 0.64 1.88
C GLY A 118 -2.58 2.15 2.11
N GLU A 119 -3.33 2.87 1.28
CA GLU A 119 -3.65 4.27 1.52
C GLU A 119 -4.61 4.43 2.69
N GLN A 120 -5.60 3.55 2.78
CA GLN A 120 -6.58 3.55 3.86
C GLN A 120 -5.93 3.29 5.23
N ILE A 121 -5.03 2.31 5.33
CA ILE A 121 -4.32 2.00 6.58
C ILE A 121 -3.39 3.15 7.00
N ILE A 122 -2.79 3.87 6.07
CA ILE A 122 -2.03 5.09 6.37
C ILE A 122 -2.97 6.15 6.97
N ASN A 123 -4.15 6.38 6.39
CA ASN A 123 -5.13 7.32 6.94
C ASN A 123 -5.52 6.96 8.37
N VAL A 124 -5.82 5.69 8.64
CA VAL A 124 -6.17 5.19 9.98
C VAL A 124 -5.00 5.35 10.96
N ALA A 125 -3.78 5.03 10.56
CA ALA A 125 -2.58 5.16 11.38
C ALA A 125 -2.33 6.61 11.84
N PHE A 126 -2.75 7.60 11.05
CA PHE A 126 -2.67 9.02 11.40
C PHE A 126 -3.97 9.56 12.05
N GLY A 127 -4.85 8.69 12.53
CA GLY A 127 -6.06 9.04 13.27
C GLY A 127 -7.26 9.41 12.38
N GLY A 128 -7.22 9.10 11.10
CA GLY A 128 -8.36 9.23 10.20
C GLY A 128 -9.36 8.08 10.35
N THR A 129 -10.55 8.28 9.78
CA THR A 129 -11.63 7.28 9.72
C THR A 129 -11.96 6.93 8.28
N LEU A 130 -12.73 5.85 8.08
CA LEU A 130 -13.12 5.38 6.75
C LEU A 130 -14.64 5.21 6.65
N TRP A 131 -15.16 5.39 5.45
CA TRP A 131 -16.50 4.92 5.11
C TRP A 131 -16.46 3.41 4.90
N GLN A 132 -17.20 2.67 5.72
CA GLN A 132 -17.20 1.21 5.71
C GLN A 132 -18.00 0.63 4.53
N ASP A 133 -19.01 1.35 4.02
CA ASP A 133 -19.76 1.01 2.80
C ASP A 133 -20.15 2.27 2.02
N LEU A 134 -19.40 2.57 0.96
CA LEU A 134 -19.63 3.76 0.14
C LEU A 134 -21.04 3.85 -0.45
N PRO A 135 -21.66 2.75 -0.97
CA PRO A 135 -23.00 2.83 -1.52
C PRO A 135 -24.06 3.30 -0.54
N SER A 136 -24.05 2.80 0.70
CA SER A 136 -25.06 3.16 1.71
C SER A 136 -24.74 4.47 2.43
N GLN A 137 -23.47 4.71 2.75
CA GLN A 137 -23.07 5.85 3.56
C GLN A 137 -22.82 7.13 2.74
N ARG A 138 -22.41 7.01 1.45
CA ARG A 138 -22.09 8.14 0.58
C ARG A 138 -22.87 8.18 -0.73
N LYS A 139 -23.71 7.17 -1.02
CA LYS A 139 -24.41 6.99 -2.31
C LYS A 139 -23.44 7.01 -3.50
N ALA A 140 -22.21 6.59 -3.28
CA ALA A 140 -21.16 6.51 -4.28
C ALA A 140 -20.89 5.04 -4.62
N GLU A 141 -20.69 4.75 -5.90
CA GLU A 141 -20.29 3.41 -6.34
C GLU A 141 -18.80 3.42 -6.65
N HIS A 142 -18.07 2.52 -6.00
CA HIS A 142 -16.63 2.35 -6.19
C HIS A 142 -16.28 1.00 -6.84
N ARG A 143 -17.18 0.00 -6.74
CA ARG A 143 -16.93 -1.33 -7.29
C ARG A 143 -17.23 -1.38 -8.78
N GLN A 144 -16.35 -1.99 -9.53
CA GLN A 144 -16.59 -2.31 -10.93
C GLN A 144 -17.75 -3.30 -11.05
N ARG A 145 -18.76 -2.97 -11.82
CA ARG A 145 -19.95 -3.81 -12.02
C ARG A 145 -19.75 -4.98 -12.98
N ALA A 146 -18.71 -4.95 -13.79
CA ALA A 146 -18.44 -6.01 -14.77
C ALA A 146 -16.98 -6.47 -14.68
N LYS A 147 -16.77 -7.79 -14.68
CA LYS A 147 -15.44 -8.41 -14.61
C LYS A 147 -14.50 -8.02 -15.77
N ASP A 148 -15.05 -7.51 -16.87
CA ASP A 148 -14.32 -7.23 -18.11
C ASP A 148 -14.25 -5.73 -18.45
N SER A 149 -14.75 -4.84 -17.59
CA SER A 149 -14.66 -3.39 -17.79
C SER A 149 -13.72 -2.76 -16.78
N LEU A 150 -12.68 -2.11 -17.27
CA LEU A 150 -11.86 -1.21 -16.46
C LEU A 150 -12.71 0.01 -16.10
N GLY A 151 -12.92 0.24 -14.79
CA GLY A 151 -13.57 1.46 -14.32
C GLY A 151 -12.60 2.62 -14.37
N TYR A 152 -13.03 3.76 -14.88
CA TYR A 152 -12.26 5.01 -14.85
C TYR A 152 -12.95 5.98 -13.90
N HIS A 153 -12.14 6.68 -13.13
CA HIS A 153 -12.58 7.77 -12.26
C HIS A 153 -11.71 8.99 -12.49
N ASP A 154 -12.35 10.16 -12.53
CA ASP A 154 -11.62 11.42 -12.50
C ASP A 154 -11.02 11.64 -11.13
N VAL A 155 -9.75 12.06 -11.09
CA VAL A 155 -9.05 12.43 -9.86
C VAL A 155 -8.59 13.88 -9.94
N GLU A 156 -9.05 14.68 -9.01
CA GLU A 156 -8.61 16.05 -8.86
C GLU A 156 -7.45 16.15 -7.86
N PHE A 157 -6.33 16.70 -8.30
CA PHE A 157 -5.21 16.98 -7.42
C PHE A 157 -5.31 18.37 -6.83
N ALA A 158 -5.18 18.48 -5.51
CA ALA A 158 -5.06 19.79 -4.88
C ALA A 158 -3.85 20.54 -5.49
N PRO A 159 -4.04 21.79 -5.95
CA PRO A 159 -2.97 22.58 -6.53
C PRO A 159 -1.74 22.64 -5.61
N GLY A 160 -0.55 22.39 -6.14
CA GLY A 160 0.70 22.40 -5.38
C GLY A 160 0.90 21.22 -4.42
N SER A 161 0.00 20.21 -4.42
CA SER A 161 0.18 19.01 -3.62
C SER A 161 1.43 18.22 -4.05
N ARG A 162 1.97 17.42 -3.13
CA ARG A 162 3.15 16.57 -3.42
C ARG A 162 2.84 15.57 -4.54
N ILE A 163 1.66 14.95 -4.50
CA ILE A 163 1.25 13.97 -5.52
C ILE A 163 1.12 14.62 -6.90
N ALA A 164 0.52 15.81 -7.01
CA ALA A 164 0.45 16.54 -8.27
C ALA A 164 1.84 16.82 -8.88
N ARG A 165 2.81 17.19 -8.03
CA ARG A 165 4.20 17.40 -8.49
C ARG A 165 4.86 16.10 -8.95
N ILE A 166 4.69 15.00 -8.21
CA ILE A 166 5.23 13.67 -8.57
C ILE A 166 4.66 13.20 -9.90
N MET A 167 3.36 13.39 -10.10
CA MET A 167 2.68 12.99 -11.34
C MET A 167 2.93 13.94 -12.52
N GLY A 168 3.66 15.06 -12.32
CA GLY A 168 3.92 16.06 -13.36
C GLY A 168 2.67 16.79 -13.85
N MET A 169 1.62 16.86 -13.00
CA MET A 169 0.30 17.31 -13.40
C MET A 169 -0.10 18.62 -12.77
N GLN A 170 -0.69 19.47 -13.60
CA GLN A 170 -1.36 20.70 -13.17
C GLN A 170 -2.90 20.59 -13.26
N ALA A 171 -3.43 19.45 -13.70
CA ALA A 171 -4.85 19.22 -13.99
C ALA A 171 -5.27 17.77 -13.60
N SER A 172 -6.56 17.48 -13.67
CA SER A 172 -7.15 16.15 -13.41
C SER A 172 -6.59 15.04 -14.31
N ILE A 173 -6.54 13.82 -13.78
CA ILE A 173 -6.19 12.60 -14.51
C ILE A 173 -7.31 11.59 -14.35
N ASP A 174 -7.60 10.85 -15.43
CA ASP A 174 -8.36 9.61 -15.35
C ASP A 174 -7.46 8.49 -14.79
N ILE A 175 -7.81 7.94 -13.64
CA ILE A 175 -7.13 6.77 -13.07
C ILE A 175 -7.96 5.54 -13.37
N ASN A 176 -7.28 4.55 -13.96
CA ASN A 176 -7.83 3.21 -14.09
C ASN A 176 -7.70 2.49 -12.74
N LEU A 177 -8.83 2.13 -12.14
CA LEU A 177 -8.88 1.33 -10.92
C LEU A 177 -8.89 -0.15 -11.31
N LEU A 178 -7.77 -0.82 -11.10
CA LEU A 178 -7.63 -2.27 -11.24
C LEU A 178 -8.26 -3.01 -10.07
#